data_dfb58e50d550b9f9b5f57189327c3ded
#
_entry.id   dfb58e50d550b9f9b5f57189327c3ded
#
_cell.length_a   1.000
_cell.length_b   1.000
_cell.length_c   1.000
_cell.angle_alpha   90.00
_cell.angle_beta   90.00
_cell.angle_gamma   90.00
#
_symmetry.space_group_name_H-M   'P 1'
#
loop_
_entity.id
_entity.type
_entity.pdbx_description
1 polymer ?
#
loop_
_entity_poly.entity_id
_entity_poly.type
_entity_poly.pdbx_seq_one_letter_code
_entity_poly.pdbx_strand_id
1 'polypeptide(L)'
;MGPTPKIWRVNPTQPTSEVSAPEASLSGTRRPIRDLPDELISQIAAGEVVERPASVVRELVDNALDAGATQITVRLLAGGVRLIAVEDDGLGIPPEELPVALRRHATSKITNLHDLETVATMGFRGEALAAISSVSEMALLSRPPTQASAFLLDARSGELRPAARSQGTTVEVKELFFSTPARRKFLKTDATELAHCIESVRRHALARPDVGFAIWHEGK
;
A
#
# COMPACT_ATOMS: atom_id res chain seq x y z
N MET A 1 -40.06 -24.44 37.95
CA MET A 1 -40.24 -25.53 36.99
C MET A 1 -39.89 -25.00 35.61
N GLY A 2 -38.68 -25.28 35.14
CA GLY A 2 -38.20 -24.90 33.81
C GLY A 2 -38.44 -26.04 32.82
N PRO A 3 -38.58 -25.75 31.52
CA PRO A 3 -38.88 -26.78 30.54
C PRO A 3 -37.64 -27.61 30.21
N THR A 4 -37.86 -28.95 30.20
CA THR A 4 -36.89 -29.98 29.84
C THR A 4 -36.58 -29.98 28.34
N PRO A 5 -35.33 -30.21 27.95
CA PRO A 5 -34.96 -30.27 26.52
C PRO A 5 -35.43 -31.57 25.89
N LYS A 6 -36.03 -31.49 24.72
CA LYS A 6 -36.45 -32.63 23.89
C LYS A 6 -35.24 -33.28 23.24
N ILE A 7 -34.97 -34.54 23.61
CA ILE A 7 -33.95 -35.37 22.96
C ILE A 7 -34.63 -36.14 21.82
N TRP A 8 -34.18 -35.96 20.58
CA TRP A 8 -34.62 -36.74 19.44
C TRP A 8 -33.80 -38.04 19.36
N ARG A 9 -34.44 -39.18 19.53
CA ARG A 9 -33.86 -40.50 19.23
C ARG A 9 -34.22 -40.88 17.81
N VAL A 10 -33.21 -41.12 16.96
CA VAL A 10 -33.37 -41.71 15.62
C VAL A 10 -33.37 -43.22 15.79
N ASN A 11 -34.45 -43.88 15.34
CA ASN A 11 -34.64 -45.33 15.39
C ASN A 11 -33.83 -45.97 14.21
N PRO A 12 -33.07 -47.05 14.45
CA PRO A 12 -32.40 -47.79 13.39
C PRO A 12 -33.31 -48.92 12.90
N THR A 13 -33.80 -48.86 11.68
CA THR A 13 -34.43 -50.02 11.02
C THR A 13 -33.98 -50.15 9.56
N GLN A 14 -33.13 -51.12 9.40
CA GLN A 14 -32.95 -52.13 8.34
C GLN A 14 -32.20 -51.79 7.04
N PRO A 15 -31.47 -52.79 6.55
CA PRO A 15 -30.41 -52.63 5.54
C PRO A 15 -30.93 -52.89 4.13
N THR A 16 -30.54 -52.08 3.20
CA THR A 16 -30.63 -52.44 1.79
C THR A 16 -29.33 -52.07 1.06
N SER A 17 -28.73 -53.15 0.56
CA SER A 17 -27.82 -53.22 -0.62
C SER A 17 -26.66 -52.26 -0.70
N GLU A 18 -25.49 -52.87 -0.59
CA GLU A 18 -24.18 -52.39 -0.98
C GLU A 18 -24.20 -51.74 -2.35
N VAL A 19 -24.01 -50.43 -2.40
CA VAL A 19 -23.40 -49.73 -3.52
C VAL A 19 -22.09 -49.19 -2.96
N SER A 20 -21.02 -49.87 -3.36
CA SER A 20 -19.63 -49.46 -3.09
C SER A 20 -19.42 -48.06 -3.63
N ALA A 21 -19.48 -47.04 -2.79
CA ALA A 21 -18.97 -45.73 -3.10
C ALA A 21 -17.44 -45.77 -2.98
N PRO A 22 -16.68 -45.16 -3.89
CA PRO A 22 -15.23 -45.11 -3.73
C PRO A 22 -14.89 -44.33 -2.45
N GLU A 23 -14.18 -45.00 -1.54
CA GLU A 23 -13.56 -44.36 -0.40
C GLU A 23 -12.62 -43.26 -0.89
N ALA A 24 -13.10 -42.02 -0.90
CA ALA A 24 -12.24 -40.87 -0.98
C ALA A 24 -11.42 -40.84 0.31
N SER A 25 -10.25 -41.43 0.27
CA SER A 25 -9.25 -41.33 1.34
C SER A 25 -8.90 -39.84 1.51
N LEU A 26 -9.52 -39.20 2.46
CA LEU A 26 -9.11 -37.90 3.00
C LEU A 26 -7.81 -38.10 3.81
N SER A 27 -6.72 -38.51 3.15
CA SER A 27 -5.37 -38.36 3.69
C SER A 27 -4.98 -36.90 3.61
N GLY A 28 -5.68 -36.07 4.36
CA GLY A 28 -5.31 -34.68 4.60
C GLY A 28 -4.03 -34.66 5.42
N THR A 29 -2.89 -34.82 4.79
CA THR A 29 -1.60 -34.55 5.44
C THR A 29 -1.60 -33.09 5.83
N ARG A 30 -1.75 -32.85 7.15
CA ARG A 30 -1.64 -31.51 7.73
C ARG A 30 -0.34 -30.87 7.28
N ARG A 31 -0.41 -29.73 6.62
CA ARG A 31 0.79 -28.97 6.28
C ARG A 31 1.45 -28.48 7.58
N PRO A 32 2.77 -28.70 7.75
CA PRO A 32 3.48 -28.19 8.93
C PRO A 32 3.43 -26.65 8.94
N ILE A 33 3.36 -26.08 10.13
CA ILE A 33 3.56 -24.64 10.34
C ILE A 33 5.03 -24.35 10.04
N ARG A 34 5.27 -23.31 9.24
CA ARG A 34 6.62 -22.88 8.84
C ARG A 34 6.69 -21.36 8.90
N ASP A 35 7.86 -20.83 9.18
CA ASP A 35 8.14 -19.41 9.00
C ASP A 35 8.05 -19.06 7.52
N LEU A 36 7.46 -17.90 7.25
CA LEU A 36 7.35 -17.37 5.89
C LEU A 36 8.63 -16.61 5.52
N PRO A 37 9.06 -16.66 4.26
CA PRO A 37 10.11 -15.77 3.76
C PRO A 37 9.73 -14.30 3.95
N ASP A 38 10.72 -13.44 4.24
CA ASP A 38 10.51 -12.01 4.50
C ASP A 38 9.79 -11.28 3.36
N GLU A 39 10.06 -11.68 2.11
CA GLU A 39 9.36 -11.15 0.93
C GLU A 39 7.86 -11.47 0.97
N LEU A 40 7.48 -12.68 1.34
CA LEU A 40 6.08 -13.09 1.43
C LEU A 40 5.39 -12.40 2.63
N ILE A 41 6.08 -12.26 3.76
CA ILE A 41 5.59 -11.49 4.91
C ILE A 41 5.34 -10.03 4.48
N SER A 42 6.26 -9.45 3.67
CA SER A 42 6.13 -8.09 3.15
C SER A 42 4.90 -7.93 2.25
N GLN A 43 4.69 -8.88 1.34
CA GLN A 43 3.52 -8.86 0.44
C GLN A 43 2.19 -9.07 1.17
N ILE A 44 2.16 -9.88 2.23
CA ILE A 44 0.97 -10.07 3.08
C ILE A 44 0.66 -8.77 3.84
N ALA A 45 1.65 -8.21 4.53
CA ALA A 45 1.52 -6.96 5.28
C ALA A 45 1.16 -5.77 4.36
N ALA A 46 1.76 -5.71 3.15
CA ALA A 46 1.38 -4.72 2.15
C ALA A 46 -0.12 -4.78 1.82
N GLY A 47 -0.76 -5.93 1.98
CA GLY A 47 -2.19 -6.09 1.75
C GLY A 47 -3.09 -5.37 2.72
N GLU A 48 -2.61 -5.10 3.89
CA GLU A 48 -3.34 -4.35 4.92
C GLU A 48 -3.23 -2.84 4.68
N VAL A 49 -2.16 -2.39 4.02
CA VAL A 49 -1.88 -0.98 3.75
C VAL A 49 -2.32 -0.57 2.34
N VAL A 50 -2.07 -1.43 1.34
CA VAL A 50 -2.30 -1.15 -0.08
C VAL A 50 -3.36 -2.10 -0.63
N GLU A 51 -4.62 -1.67 -0.64
CA GLU A 51 -5.73 -2.44 -1.21
C GLU A 51 -5.95 -2.13 -2.70
N ARG A 52 -5.74 -0.88 -3.10
CA ARG A 52 -6.02 -0.33 -4.43
C ARG A 52 -5.16 0.91 -4.74
N PRO A 53 -5.16 1.41 -6.00
CA PRO A 53 -4.44 2.63 -6.37
C PRO A 53 -4.75 3.84 -5.48
N ALA A 54 -6.01 4.05 -5.11
CA ALA A 54 -6.40 5.15 -4.24
C ALA A 54 -5.78 5.08 -2.82
N SER A 55 -5.47 3.88 -2.31
CA SER A 55 -4.73 3.74 -1.03
C SER A 55 -3.29 4.25 -1.17
N VAL A 56 -2.63 3.94 -2.30
CA VAL A 56 -1.29 4.47 -2.61
C VAL A 56 -1.31 5.99 -2.73
N VAL A 57 -2.27 6.53 -3.50
CA VAL A 57 -2.43 7.99 -3.67
C VAL A 57 -2.61 8.65 -2.31
N ARG A 58 -3.46 8.11 -1.44
CA ARG A 58 -3.69 8.66 -0.10
C ARG A 58 -2.39 8.71 0.71
N GLU A 59 -1.69 7.60 0.84
CA GLU A 59 -0.45 7.53 1.64
C GLU A 59 0.63 8.49 1.11
N LEU A 60 0.77 8.62 -0.22
CA LEU A 60 1.77 9.51 -0.81
C LEU A 60 1.39 10.98 -0.67
N VAL A 61 0.09 11.32 -0.76
CA VAL A 61 -0.40 12.69 -0.54
C VAL A 61 -0.26 13.05 0.95
N ASP A 62 -0.58 12.14 1.88
CA ASP A 62 -0.36 12.35 3.31
C ASP A 62 1.13 12.62 3.61
N ASN A 63 2.05 11.88 2.98
CA ASN A 63 3.49 12.12 3.12
C ASN A 63 3.91 13.49 2.56
N ALA A 64 3.37 13.92 1.44
CA ALA A 64 3.63 15.24 0.86
C ALA A 64 3.14 16.37 1.78
N LEU A 65 1.94 16.23 2.35
CA LEU A 65 1.39 17.19 3.33
C LEU A 65 2.25 17.26 4.60
N ASP A 66 2.68 16.11 5.11
CA ASP A 66 3.56 16.03 6.29
C ASP A 66 4.96 16.64 6.01
N ALA A 67 5.42 16.61 4.74
CA ALA A 67 6.63 17.30 4.29
C ALA A 67 6.45 18.82 4.10
N GLY A 68 5.29 19.36 4.43
CA GLY A 68 4.99 20.78 4.32
C GLY A 68 4.80 21.27 2.89
N ALA A 69 4.34 20.40 1.98
CA ALA A 69 4.07 20.79 0.61
C ALA A 69 3.00 21.86 0.49
N THR A 70 3.19 22.80 -0.42
CA THR A 70 2.21 23.83 -0.82
C THR A 70 1.57 23.51 -2.16
N GLN A 71 2.21 22.66 -2.98
CA GLN A 71 1.73 22.20 -4.27
C GLN A 71 1.93 20.69 -4.38
N ILE A 72 0.88 19.96 -4.70
CA ILE A 72 0.89 18.51 -4.89
C ILE A 72 0.27 18.18 -6.24
N THR A 73 1.02 17.46 -7.08
CA THR A 73 0.56 16.99 -8.39
C THR A 73 0.51 15.46 -8.39
N VAL A 74 -0.63 14.90 -8.77
CA VAL A 74 -0.84 13.46 -8.92
C VAL A 74 -1.02 13.13 -10.39
N ARG A 75 -0.20 12.23 -10.95
CA ARG A 75 -0.34 11.72 -12.32
C ARG A 75 -0.68 10.25 -12.30
N LEU A 76 -1.65 9.87 -13.12
CA LEU A 76 -2.21 8.52 -13.15
C LEU A 76 -2.26 7.99 -14.60
N LEU A 77 -1.90 6.72 -14.78
CA LEU A 77 -2.16 5.95 -16.01
C LEU A 77 -2.89 4.66 -15.66
N ALA A 78 -3.85 4.27 -16.49
CA ALA A 78 -4.70 3.08 -16.31
C ALA A 78 -5.32 3.04 -14.89
N GLY A 79 -5.99 4.13 -14.48
CA GLY A 79 -6.60 4.24 -13.16
C GLY A 79 -5.61 4.17 -11.98
N GLY A 80 -4.31 4.34 -12.23
CA GLY A 80 -3.23 4.22 -11.23
C GLY A 80 -2.58 2.83 -11.16
N VAL A 81 -3.01 1.89 -12.00
CA VAL A 81 -2.41 0.54 -12.02
C VAL A 81 -1.06 0.54 -12.73
N ARG A 82 -0.94 1.25 -13.87
CA ARG A 82 0.32 1.37 -14.62
C ARG A 82 1.26 2.42 -14.08
N LEU A 83 0.73 3.52 -13.59
CA LEU A 83 1.51 4.60 -13.00
C LEU A 83 0.66 5.37 -11.98
N ILE A 84 1.28 5.58 -10.83
CA ILE A 84 0.94 6.65 -9.89
C ILE A 84 2.22 7.44 -9.70
N ALA A 85 2.22 8.74 -9.99
CA ALA A 85 3.31 9.63 -9.64
C ALA A 85 2.74 10.77 -8.78
N VAL A 86 3.30 10.95 -7.60
CA VAL A 86 2.95 12.06 -6.70
C VAL A 86 4.18 12.94 -6.58
N GLU A 87 4.02 14.21 -6.96
CA GLU A 87 5.04 15.24 -6.91
C GLU A 87 4.63 16.31 -5.90
N ASP A 88 5.56 16.70 -5.06
CA ASP A 88 5.38 17.75 -4.07
C ASP A 88 6.55 18.76 -4.09
N ASP A 89 6.35 19.93 -3.54
CA ASP A 89 7.35 20.98 -3.34
C ASP A 89 7.82 21.09 -1.87
N GLY A 90 7.60 20.05 -1.07
CA GLY A 90 7.92 20.02 0.35
C GLY A 90 9.42 20.01 0.67
N LEU A 91 9.76 19.63 1.90
CA LEU A 91 11.15 19.67 2.40
C LEU A 91 12.11 18.73 1.67
N GLY A 92 11.60 17.73 0.95
CA GLY A 92 12.44 16.71 0.32
C GLY A 92 13.09 15.76 1.34
N ILE A 93 13.81 14.76 0.81
CA ILE A 93 14.51 13.72 1.57
C ILE A 93 15.99 13.77 1.19
N PRO A 94 16.91 13.85 2.17
CA PRO A 94 18.34 13.77 1.90
C PRO A 94 18.75 12.43 1.27
N PRO A 95 19.79 12.40 0.41
CA PRO A 95 20.16 11.18 -0.31
C PRO A 95 20.53 10.01 0.62
N GLU A 96 21.12 10.26 1.76
CA GLU A 96 21.46 9.28 2.79
C GLU A 96 20.21 8.67 3.46
N GLU A 97 19.09 9.40 3.50
CA GLU A 97 17.83 8.94 4.09
C GLU A 97 16.91 8.23 3.08
N LEU A 98 17.11 8.41 1.76
CA LEU A 98 16.28 7.78 0.74
C LEU A 98 16.22 6.24 0.88
N PRO A 99 17.35 5.51 1.07
CA PRO A 99 17.29 4.06 1.30
C PRO A 99 16.64 3.70 2.65
N VAL A 100 16.73 4.57 3.66
CA VAL A 100 16.12 4.36 4.97
C VAL A 100 14.60 4.50 4.88
N ALA A 101 14.10 5.45 4.08
CA ALA A 101 12.67 5.68 3.88
C ALA A 101 11.93 4.45 3.30
N LEU A 102 12.64 3.51 2.66
CA LEU A 102 12.11 2.25 2.16
C LEU A 102 12.13 1.11 3.19
N ARG A 103 12.72 1.31 4.35
CA ARG A 103 12.75 0.29 5.41
C ARG A 103 11.45 0.28 6.18
N ARG A 104 11.05 -0.90 6.63
CA ARG A 104 9.91 -1.04 7.56
C ARG A 104 10.24 -0.37 8.89
N HIS A 105 9.23 0.23 9.50
CA HIS A 105 9.33 0.92 10.79
C HIS A 105 10.32 2.11 10.77
N ALA A 106 10.70 2.61 9.59
CA ALA A 106 11.49 3.81 9.45
C ALA A 106 10.56 5.03 9.26
N THR A 107 10.61 5.94 10.21
CA THR A 107 9.79 7.16 10.19
C THR A 107 10.55 8.30 10.86
N SER A 108 10.38 9.50 10.33
CA SER A 108 10.83 10.75 10.96
C SER A 108 9.77 11.37 11.87
N LYS A 109 8.57 10.78 11.95
CA LYS A 109 7.37 11.39 12.53
C LYS A 109 7.19 11.08 14.02
N ILE A 110 7.77 9.98 14.50
CA ILE A 110 7.75 9.57 15.91
C ILE A 110 9.12 9.06 16.32
N THR A 111 9.58 9.44 17.50
CA THR A 111 10.85 9.00 18.07
C THR A 111 10.68 8.31 19.42
N ASN A 112 9.53 8.53 20.07
CA ASN A 112 9.25 7.97 21.40
C ASN A 112 7.74 7.71 21.60
N LEU A 113 7.38 7.10 22.72
CA LEU A 113 6.00 6.74 23.04
C LEU A 113 5.10 7.99 23.22
N HIS A 114 5.65 9.09 23.72
CA HIS A 114 4.90 10.34 23.89
C HIS A 114 4.50 10.95 22.53
N ASP A 115 5.39 10.87 21.53
CA ASP A 115 5.07 11.29 20.16
C ASP A 115 3.90 10.47 19.60
N LEU A 116 3.81 9.16 19.95
CA LEU A 116 2.72 8.29 19.53
C LEU A 116 1.36 8.69 20.14
N GLU A 117 1.36 9.18 21.38
CA GLU A 117 0.13 9.64 22.06
C GLU A 117 -0.36 11.00 21.54
N THR A 118 0.56 11.81 20.99
CA THR A 118 0.30 13.19 20.54
C THR A 118 0.37 13.36 19.03
N VAL A 119 0.34 12.26 18.26
CA VAL A 119 0.50 12.27 16.80
C VAL A 119 -0.43 13.27 16.12
N ALA A 120 0.15 14.31 15.55
CA ALA A 120 -0.53 15.32 14.72
C ALA A 120 -0.38 15.02 13.20
N THR A 121 0.41 14.02 12.82
CA THR A 121 0.67 13.65 11.43
C THR A 121 -0.32 12.59 10.93
N MET A 122 -0.68 12.64 9.64
CA MET A 122 -1.63 11.69 9.05
C MET A 122 -1.04 10.27 8.91
N GLY A 123 0.28 10.13 8.77
CA GLY A 123 0.99 8.85 8.70
C GLY A 123 2.11 8.77 9.73
N PHE A 124 2.13 7.76 10.58
CA PHE A 124 3.15 7.60 11.64
C PHE A 124 3.81 6.21 11.69
N ARG A 125 3.28 5.23 10.96
CA ARG A 125 3.70 3.81 11.09
C ARG A 125 5.03 3.49 10.41
N GLY A 126 5.54 4.35 9.50
CA GLY A 126 6.78 4.08 8.76
C GLY A 126 6.74 2.84 7.87
N GLU A 127 5.56 2.47 7.36
CA GLU A 127 5.37 1.22 6.61
C GLU A 127 4.88 1.45 5.18
N ALA A 128 4.30 2.63 4.87
CA ALA A 128 3.63 2.88 3.61
C ALA A 128 4.56 2.70 2.40
N LEU A 129 5.73 3.35 2.38
CA LEU A 129 6.68 3.24 1.27
C LEU A 129 7.23 1.82 1.12
N ALA A 130 7.56 1.16 2.23
CA ALA A 130 8.01 -0.24 2.24
C ALA A 130 6.92 -1.18 1.70
N ALA A 131 5.66 -0.99 2.10
CA ALA A 131 4.52 -1.77 1.62
C ALA A 131 4.27 -1.56 0.13
N ILE A 132 4.27 -0.30 -0.36
CA ILE A 132 4.09 0.03 -1.76
C ILE A 132 5.21 -0.58 -2.62
N SER A 133 6.47 -0.44 -2.21
CA SER A 133 7.62 -0.98 -2.95
C SER A 133 7.60 -2.50 -3.08
N SER A 134 7.05 -3.22 -2.10
CA SER A 134 6.97 -4.69 -2.12
C SER A 134 5.98 -5.24 -3.17
N VAL A 135 5.04 -4.41 -3.65
CA VAL A 135 3.98 -4.80 -4.60
C VAL A 135 4.01 -4.01 -5.90
N SER A 136 5.05 -3.21 -6.14
CA SER A 136 5.18 -2.35 -7.32
C SER A 136 6.65 -2.13 -7.71
N GLU A 137 6.87 -1.52 -8.87
CA GLU A 137 8.16 -0.91 -9.21
C GLU A 137 8.12 0.54 -8.75
N MET A 138 8.95 0.90 -7.78
CA MET A 138 8.93 2.22 -7.18
C MET A 138 10.27 2.94 -7.32
N ALA A 139 10.20 4.24 -7.55
CA ALA A 139 11.35 5.14 -7.55
C ALA A 139 11.05 6.41 -6.74
N LEU A 140 12.05 6.89 -6.01
CA LEU A 140 12.01 8.13 -5.26
C LEU A 140 13.01 9.12 -5.85
N LEU A 141 12.54 10.27 -6.29
CA LEU A 141 13.36 11.38 -6.74
C LEU A 141 13.18 12.54 -5.77
N SER A 142 14.23 12.96 -5.09
CA SER A 142 14.11 13.98 -4.07
C SER A 142 15.27 14.96 -4.05
N ARG A 143 14.97 16.21 -3.65
CA ARG A 143 15.94 17.28 -3.44
C ARG A 143 15.52 18.15 -2.27
N PRO A 144 16.19 18.09 -1.12
CA PRO A 144 16.01 19.07 -0.05
C PRO A 144 16.57 20.45 -0.44
N PRO A 145 16.11 21.54 0.19
CA PRO A 145 16.57 22.91 -0.14
C PRO A 145 18.06 23.13 0.10
N THR A 146 18.66 22.36 0.99
CA THR A 146 20.08 22.44 1.34
C THR A 146 21.01 21.75 0.33
N GLN A 147 20.45 21.01 -0.65
CA GLN A 147 21.22 20.24 -1.62
C GLN A 147 21.19 20.88 -3.00
N ALA A 148 22.36 20.94 -3.66
CA ALA A 148 22.48 21.48 -5.00
C ALA A 148 21.86 20.57 -6.08
N SER A 149 21.92 19.25 -5.87
CA SER A 149 21.45 18.25 -6.82
C SER A 149 20.37 17.37 -6.20
N ALA A 150 19.44 16.91 -7.02
CA ALA A 150 18.50 15.86 -6.64
C ALA A 150 19.16 14.48 -6.74
N PHE A 151 18.58 13.52 -6.06
CA PHE A 151 18.95 12.11 -6.16
C PHE A 151 17.72 11.24 -6.45
N LEU A 152 17.91 10.28 -7.35
CA LEU A 152 16.94 9.25 -7.67
C LEU A 152 17.38 7.94 -7.04
N LEU A 153 16.49 7.34 -6.26
CA LEU A 153 16.61 5.98 -5.76
C LEU A 153 15.64 5.08 -6.50
N ASP A 154 16.16 4.04 -7.13
CA ASP A 154 15.36 2.90 -7.59
C ASP A 154 15.17 1.92 -6.43
N ALA A 155 13.92 1.70 -6.02
CA ALA A 155 13.61 0.88 -4.84
C ALA A 155 13.94 -0.60 -5.03
N ARG A 156 13.94 -1.10 -6.27
CA ARG A 156 14.17 -2.51 -6.58
C ARG A 156 15.64 -2.88 -6.61
N SER A 157 16.45 -2.05 -7.28
CA SER A 157 17.90 -2.27 -7.38
C SER A 157 18.67 -1.70 -6.18
N GLY A 158 18.09 -0.73 -5.46
CA GLY A 158 18.79 0.05 -4.44
C GLY A 158 19.76 1.07 -5.05
N GLU A 159 19.76 1.26 -6.37
CA GLU A 159 20.64 2.21 -7.05
C GLU A 159 20.25 3.64 -6.70
N LEU A 160 21.23 4.38 -6.16
CA LEU A 160 21.10 5.81 -5.87
C LEU A 160 21.99 6.59 -6.86
N ARG A 161 21.39 7.51 -7.64
CA ARG A 161 22.10 8.29 -8.63
C ARG A 161 21.68 9.76 -8.65
N PRO A 162 22.58 10.69 -9.03
CA PRO A 162 22.21 12.08 -9.21
C PRO A 162 21.15 12.24 -10.31
N ALA A 163 20.27 13.21 -10.12
CA ALA A 163 19.22 13.54 -11.07
C ALA A 163 18.87 15.03 -11.01
N ALA A 164 18.05 15.50 -11.92
CA ALA A 164 17.61 16.90 -11.97
C ALA A 164 16.17 17.01 -11.44
N ARG A 165 15.96 17.87 -10.45
CA ARG A 165 14.65 18.23 -9.90
C ARG A 165 14.74 19.57 -9.16
N SER A 166 13.62 20.29 -9.10
CA SER A 166 13.42 21.38 -8.13
C SER A 166 13.30 20.82 -6.72
N GLN A 167 13.19 21.65 -5.69
CA GLN A 167 12.94 21.22 -4.32
C GLN A 167 11.71 20.31 -4.21
N GLY A 168 11.72 19.39 -3.24
CA GLY A 168 10.61 18.50 -2.89
C GLY A 168 10.87 17.04 -3.27
N THR A 169 9.80 16.24 -3.36
CA THR A 169 9.88 14.82 -3.68
C THR A 169 8.93 14.42 -4.80
N THR A 170 9.36 13.47 -5.64
CA THR A 170 8.51 12.74 -6.58
C THR A 170 8.60 11.26 -6.25
N VAL A 171 7.48 10.63 -5.96
CA VAL A 171 7.38 9.18 -5.81
C VAL A 171 6.65 8.62 -7.03
N GLU A 172 7.35 7.79 -7.80
CA GLU A 172 6.76 7.04 -8.91
C GLU A 172 6.51 5.59 -8.49
N VAL A 173 5.29 5.13 -8.72
CA VAL A 173 4.84 3.75 -8.48
C VAL A 173 4.32 3.20 -9.79
N LYS A 174 5.03 2.22 -10.36
CA LYS A 174 4.70 1.58 -11.63
C LYS A 174 4.26 0.15 -11.41
N GLU A 175 3.40 -0.34 -12.33
CA GLU A 175 2.93 -1.73 -12.39
C GLU A 175 2.45 -2.26 -11.04
N LEU A 176 1.53 -1.54 -10.41
CA LEU A 176 0.97 -1.92 -9.11
C LEU A 176 0.41 -3.36 -9.15
N PHE A 177 0.80 -4.16 -8.16
CA PHE A 177 0.47 -5.59 -8.01
C PHE A 177 1.04 -6.51 -9.09
N PHE A 178 2.12 -6.12 -9.78
CA PHE A 178 2.75 -6.99 -10.77
C PHE A 178 3.23 -8.32 -10.16
N SER A 179 3.76 -8.28 -8.93
CA SER A 179 4.23 -9.45 -8.18
C SER A 179 3.12 -10.23 -7.47
N THR A 180 1.89 -9.69 -7.45
CA THR A 180 0.73 -10.28 -6.76
C THR A 180 -0.49 -10.38 -7.69
N PRO A 181 -0.46 -11.29 -8.71
CA PRO A 181 -1.51 -11.37 -9.74
C PRO A 181 -2.91 -11.62 -9.18
N ALA A 182 -3.01 -12.34 -8.05
CA ALA A 182 -4.28 -12.56 -7.36
C ALA A 182 -4.93 -11.24 -6.94
N ARG A 183 -4.15 -10.28 -6.40
CA ARG A 183 -4.65 -8.96 -6.03
C ARG A 183 -5.04 -8.13 -7.24
N ARG A 184 -4.23 -8.17 -8.31
CA ARG A 184 -4.52 -7.46 -9.56
C ARG A 184 -5.90 -7.85 -10.12
N LYS A 185 -6.34 -9.11 -9.96
CA LYS A 185 -7.67 -9.59 -10.38
C LYS A 185 -8.84 -9.01 -9.57
N PHE A 186 -8.61 -8.51 -8.37
CA PHE A 186 -9.64 -7.87 -7.54
C PHE A 186 -9.83 -6.39 -7.84
N LEU A 187 -8.94 -5.76 -8.60
CA LEU A 187 -9.11 -4.38 -9.05
C LEU A 187 -10.33 -4.27 -9.95
N LYS A 188 -10.99 -3.12 -9.87
CA LYS A 188 -12.12 -2.79 -10.74
C LYS A 188 -11.60 -2.28 -12.09
N THR A 189 -12.49 -1.74 -12.90
CA THR A 189 -12.08 -1.10 -14.16
C THR A 189 -11.23 0.14 -13.91
N ASP A 190 -10.37 0.50 -14.86
CA ASP A 190 -9.51 1.69 -14.78
C ASP A 190 -10.31 2.95 -14.45
N ALA A 191 -11.49 3.11 -15.03
CA ALA A 191 -12.37 4.24 -14.76
C ALA A 191 -12.88 4.26 -13.31
N THR A 192 -13.14 3.09 -12.72
CA THR A 192 -13.57 2.98 -11.32
C THR A 192 -12.40 3.28 -10.37
N GLU A 193 -11.21 2.73 -10.66
CA GLU A 193 -10.03 3.00 -9.83
C GLU A 193 -9.60 4.47 -9.93
N LEU A 194 -9.69 5.08 -11.12
CA LEU A 194 -9.48 6.51 -11.32
C LEU A 194 -10.44 7.35 -10.46
N ALA A 195 -11.73 7.02 -10.47
CA ALA A 195 -12.72 7.75 -9.67
C ALA A 195 -12.40 7.69 -8.17
N HIS A 196 -11.91 6.54 -7.65
CA HIS A 196 -11.45 6.42 -6.28
C HIS A 196 -10.19 7.27 -5.99
N CYS A 197 -9.25 7.33 -6.93
CA CYS A 197 -8.07 8.19 -6.79
C CYS A 197 -8.44 9.67 -6.77
N ILE A 198 -9.32 10.11 -7.68
CA ILE A 198 -9.82 11.49 -7.72
C ILE A 198 -10.52 11.85 -6.41
N GLU A 199 -11.39 10.97 -5.91
CA GLU A 199 -12.10 11.20 -4.65
C GLU A 199 -11.15 11.28 -3.45
N SER A 200 -10.07 10.48 -3.45
CA SER A 200 -9.03 10.56 -2.42
C SER A 200 -8.37 11.93 -2.40
N VAL A 201 -7.89 12.42 -3.55
CA VAL A 201 -7.25 13.76 -3.64
C VAL A 201 -8.25 14.87 -3.32
N ARG A 202 -9.50 14.76 -3.77
CA ARG A 202 -10.54 15.74 -3.47
C ARG A 202 -10.77 15.90 -1.97
N ARG A 203 -10.76 14.82 -1.20
CA ARG A 203 -10.90 14.87 0.26
C ARG A 203 -9.74 15.63 0.91
N HIS A 204 -8.50 15.41 0.45
CA HIS A 204 -7.35 16.17 0.93
C HIS A 204 -7.47 17.66 0.57
N ALA A 205 -7.86 17.98 -0.67
CA ALA A 205 -8.04 19.36 -1.11
C ALA A 205 -9.13 20.10 -0.29
N LEU A 206 -10.19 19.41 0.09
CA LEU A 206 -11.21 19.99 0.97
C LEU A 206 -10.74 20.19 2.42
N ALA A 207 -9.87 19.28 2.91
CA ALA A 207 -9.31 19.37 4.26
C ALA A 207 -8.15 20.37 4.35
N ARG A 208 -7.46 20.66 3.25
CA ARG A 208 -6.28 21.54 3.17
C ARG A 208 -6.45 22.56 2.04
N PRO A 209 -7.33 23.56 2.24
CA PRO A 209 -7.57 24.61 1.24
C PRO A 209 -6.37 25.56 1.05
N ASP A 210 -5.39 25.49 1.92
CA ASP A 210 -4.10 26.19 1.85
C ASP A 210 -3.09 25.55 0.89
N VAL A 211 -3.36 24.34 0.38
CA VAL A 211 -2.48 23.58 -0.52
C VAL A 211 -3.10 23.46 -1.90
N GLY A 212 -2.29 23.69 -2.95
CA GLY A 212 -2.70 23.49 -4.33
C GLY A 212 -2.62 22.01 -4.74
N PHE A 213 -3.70 21.48 -5.31
CA PHE A 213 -3.74 20.10 -5.82
C PHE A 213 -4.02 20.07 -7.31
N ALA A 214 -3.28 19.25 -8.06
CA ALA A 214 -3.51 18.95 -9.46
C ALA A 214 -3.57 17.45 -9.70
N ILE A 215 -4.50 17.01 -10.55
CA ILE A 215 -4.59 15.62 -11.02
C ILE A 215 -4.48 15.61 -12.54
N TRP A 216 -3.65 14.71 -13.05
CA TRP A 216 -3.51 14.41 -14.47
C TRP A 216 -3.76 12.94 -14.73
N HIS A 217 -4.64 12.66 -15.69
CA HIS A 217 -4.95 11.30 -16.11
C HIS A 217 -4.74 11.18 -17.62
N GLU A 218 -3.97 10.16 -18.07
CA GLU A 218 -3.63 9.94 -19.48
C GLU A 218 -3.08 11.21 -20.17
N GLY A 219 -2.32 12.03 -19.42
CA GLY A 219 -1.73 13.26 -19.95
C GLY A 219 -2.69 14.45 -20.10
N LYS A 220 -3.89 14.36 -19.53
CA LYS A 220 -4.92 15.41 -19.55
C LYS A 220 -5.26 15.89 -18.16
#